data_5e2cb0e0108f8855c157ce48998b6d21
#
_entry.id   5e2cb0e0108f8855c157ce48998b6d21
#
_cell.length_a   1.000
_cell.length_b   1.000
_cell.length_c   1.000
_cell.angle_alpha   90.00
_cell.angle_beta   90.00
_cell.angle_gamma   90.00
#
_symmetry.space_group_name_H-M   'P 1'
#
loop_
_entity.id
_entity.type
_entity.pdbx_description
1 polymer ?
#
loop_
_entity_poly.entity_id
_entity_poly.type
_entity_poly.pdbx_seq_one_letter_code
_entity_poly.pdbx_strand_id
1 'polypeptide(L)'
;MVPHLTTALTGPLLDIERRVLGAQTEIEHWFRRQWQLHGAPFYSSVDLRNSGFKLAPVDTNLFPGGFNNLAPVFLPLSVQAAQVAVEKLCNSAQRLLLIPENHTRNGYYLQNVAALADILTKTGLTVRIGSLIPDLAEPLDLALPGGGSLRLEPVRRIGNRLRLADFDPCAVLLNNDLSAGVPPLLQGLEQTVLPPLHAGWATRRKSQHFRAYARLAKELGTLIDLDPWLIDPFFSFCGAVDFQSRSGMDCLAQNVAEVLDTTRAKYAEYGIDSEPFVVIKADAGTYGMGIMTVRTPEEAVELNRRQRNKMAVIKEGMEVTQVLVQEGVPTFESINGAVAEPVVYMIDHFVVGGFYRVHTGRGVNENLNAPGMHFVPLAFEEPCTLPDADAQPDAPVNRFYTYGVLARLAALAATLDLETHKP
;
A
#
# COMPACT_ATOMS: atom_id res chain seq x y z
N MET A 1 3.50 -20.20 22.74
CA MET A 1 2.21 -20.52 22.05
C MET A 1 2.53 -20.52 20.58
N VAL A 2 2.21 -21.60 19.87
CA VAL A 2 2.42 -21.63 18.42
C VAL A 2 1.38 -20.70 17.78
N PRO A 3 1.78 -19.74 16.94
CA PRO A 3 0.82 -18.87 16.26
C PRO A 3 -0.16 -19.69 15.43
N HIS A 4 -1.43 -19.33 15.45
CA HIS A 4 -2.46 -20.02 14.69
C HIS A 4 -3.19 -19.03 13.78
N LEU A 5 -3.07 -19.25 12.47
CA LEU A 5 -3.79 -18.51 11.44
C LEU A 5 -5.13 -19.22 11.15
N THR A 6 -6.23 -18.49 11.32
CA THR A 6 -7.55 -18.90 10.81
C THR A 6 -7.76 -18.25 9.46
N THR A 7 -8.07 -19.05 8.45
CA THR A 7 -8.29 -18.59 7.07
C THR A 7 -9.39 -19.44 6.41
N ALA A 8 -9.99 -18.95 5.31
CA ALA A 8 -11.04 -19.69 4.62
C ALA A 8 -10.47 -20.93 3.91
N LEU A 9 -11.06 -22.08 4.19
CA LEU A 9 -10.69 -23.38 3.60
C LEU A 9 -11.79 -23.92 2.66
N THR A 10 -12.84 -23.15 2.43
CA THR A 10 -13.97 -23.51 1.53
C THR A 10 -14.54 -22.25 0.88
N GLY A 11 -15.37 -22.43 -0.14
CA GLY A 11 -16.12 -21.33 -0.76
C GLY A 11 -15.37 -20.58 -1.87
N PRO A 12 -15.87 -19.40 -2.25
CA PRO A 12 -15.38 -18.66 -3.43
C PRO A 12 -13.89 -18.31 -3.40
N LEU A 13 -13.31 -18.14 -2.22
CA LEU A 13 -11.88 -17.86 -2.09
C LEU A 13 -11.01 -18.99 -2.68
N LEU A 14 -11.38 -20.26 -2.45
CA LEU A 14 -10.65 -21.39 -3.03
C LEU A 14 -10.84 -21.47 -4.55
N ASP A 15 -11.97 -20.98 -5.07
CA ASP A 15 -12.15 -20.90 -6.52
C ASP A 15 -11.25 -19.82 -7.14
N ILE A 16 -11.11 -18.66 -6.48
CA ILE A 16 -10.13 -17.62 -6.87
C ILE A 16 -8.73 -18.23 -6.91
N GLU A 17 -8.30 -18.90 -5.85
CA GLU A 17 -6.97 -19.51 -5.76
C GLU A 17 -6.76 -20.56 -6.86
N ARG A 18 -7.73 -21.45 -7.08
CA ARG A 18 -7.65 -22.48 -8.12
C ARG A 18 -7.52 -21.87 -9.51
N ARG A 19 -8.28 -20.82 -9.82
CA ARG A 19 -8.19 -20.13 -11.11
C ARG A 19 -6.86 -19.40 -11.28
N VAL A 20 -6.40 -18.73 -10.24
CA VAL A 20 -5.10 -18.04 -10.26
C VAL A 20 -3.94 -19.05 -10.42
N LEU A 21 -3.96 -20.17 -9.68
CA LEU A 21 -2.93 -21.19 -9.77
C LEU A 21 -3.00 -21.94 -11.12
N GLY A 22 -4.22 -22.28 -11.58
CA GLY A 22 -4.43 -22.96 -12.85
C GLY A 22 -4.02 -22.15 -14.07
N ALA A 23 -4.05 -20.83 -13.99
CA ALA A 23 -3.68 -19.92 -15.08
C ALA A 23 -2.33 -19.21 -14.84
N GLN A 24 -1.45 -19.81 -14.03
CA GLN A 24 -0.16 -19.18 -13.67
C GLN A 24 0.65 -18.77 -14.89
N THR A 25 0.79 -19.65 -15.88
CA THR A 25 1.56 -19.38 -17.10
C THR A 25 1.04 -18.17 -17.86
N GLU A 26 -0.27 -18.06 -18.02
CA GLU A 26 -0.95 -16.96 -18.70
C GLU A 26 -0.80 -15.65 -17.90
N ILE A 27 -0.96 -15.71 -16.58
CA ILE A 27 -0.79 -14.59 -15.66
C ILE A 27 0.66 -14.05 -15.75
N GLU A 28 1.66 -14.92 -15.66
CA GLU A 28 3.06 -14.49 -15.71
C GLU A 28 3.42 -13.93 -17.09
N HIS A 29 2.88 -14.52 -18.18
CA HIS A 29 3.05 -13.98 -19.52
C HIS A 29 2.40 -12.59 -19.65
N TRP A 30 1.17 -12.43 -19.11
CA TRP A 30 0.45 -11.16 -19.14
C TRP A 30 1.20 -10.08 -18.35
N PHE A 31 1.65 -10.35 -17.12
CA PHE A 31 2.44 -9.40 -16.33
C PHE A 31 3.76 -9.03 -17.02
N ARG A 32 4.46 -9.99 -17.61
CA ARG A 32 5.71 -9.71 -18.35
C ARG A 32 5.46 -8.71 -19.47
N ARG A 33 4.38 -8.85 -20.20
CA ARG A 33 4.01 -7.89 -21.25
C ARG A 33 3.67 -6.51 -20.68
N GLN A 34 2.91 -6.47 -19.58
CA GLN A 34 2.56 -5.21 -18.93
C GLN A 34 3.82 -4.47 -18.45
N TRP A 35 4.74 -5.16 -17.81
CA TRP A 35 5.99 -4.55 -17.30
C TRP A 35 7.01 -4.19 -18.40
N GLN A 36 6.85 -4.70 -19.61
CA GLN A 36 7.59 -4.21 -20.78
C GLN A 36 7.03 -2.89 -21.32
N LEU A 37 5.75 -2.64 -21.15
CA LEU A 37 5.07 -1.43 -21.61
C LEU A 37 5.09 -0.32 -20.56
N HIS A 38 5.09 -0.67 -19.29
CA HIS A 38 4.93 0.22 -18.15
C HIS A 38 6.04 -0.02 -17.12
N GLY A 39 6.65 1.07 -16.67
CA GLY A 39 7.69 0.99 -15.64
C GLY A 39 7.08 0.65 -14.27
N ALA A 40 7.68 -0.28 -13.53
CA ALA A 40 7.23 -0.55 -12.16
C ALA A 40 7.60 0.59 -11.21
N PRO A 41 6.81 0.84 -10.14
CA PRO A 41 7.24 1.72 -9.06
C PRO A 41 8.53 1.19 -8.43
N PHE A 42 9.40 2.08 -7.93
CA PHE A 42 10.63 1.63 -7.29
C PHE A 42 10.35 0.64 -6.16
N TYR A 43 9.34 0.92 -5.35
CA TYR A 43 8.81 0.02 -4.33
C TYR A 43 7.35 0.36 -4.00
N SER A 44 6.64 -0.58 -3.40
CA SER A 44 5.27 -0.37 -2.94
C SER A 44 4.88 -1.34 -1.82
N SER A 45 3.82 -1.02 -1.10
CA SER A 45 3.09 -1.97 -0.27
C SER A 45 1.61 -1.94 -0.62
N VAL A 46 0.96 -3.10 -0.51
CA VAL A 46 -0.46 -3.27 -0.81
C VAL A 46 -1.13 -3.91 0.39
N ASP A 47 -2.09 -3.19 0.95
CA ASP A 47 -2.97 -3.70 1.99
C ASP A 47 -4.10 -4.49 1.32
N LEU A 48 -4.16 -5.80 1.57
CA LEU A 48 -5.19 -6.69 1.05
C LEU A 48 -6.21 -7.02 2.14
N ARG A 49 -7.43 -7.32 1.73
CA ARG A 49 -8.43 -7.94 2.60
C ARG A 49 -8.97 -9.20 1.99
N ASN A 50 -9.03 -10.21 2.83
CA ASN A 50 -9.58 -11.52 2.53
C ASN A 50 -10.85 -11.73 3.36
N SER A 51 -12.00 -11.70 2.69
CA SER A 51 -13.31 -11.89 3.34
C SER A 51 -13.77 -13.36 3.38
N GLY A 52 -12.96 -14.30 2.88
CA GLY A 52 -13.36 -15.69 2.71
C GLY A 52 -14.15 -15.96 1.42
N PHE A 53 -14.69 -14.93 0.80
CA PHE A 53 -15.38 -15.00 -0.49
C PHE A 53 -14.83 -14.04 -1.53
N LYS A 54 -14.05 -13.07 -1.14
CA LYS A 54 -13.43 -12.02 -1.96
C LYS A 54 -12.05 -11.70 -1.44
N LEU A 55 -11.12 -11.42 -2.33
CA LEU A 55 -9.78 -10.96 -2.01
C LEU A 55 -9.49 -9.68 -2.80
N ALA A 56 -9.32 -8.56 -2.13
CA ALA A 56 -9.18 -7.28 -2.81
C ALA A 56 -8.19 -6.34 -2.12
N PRO A 57 -7.46 -5.49 -2.89
CA PRO A 57 -6.65 -4.44 -2.33
C PRO A 57 -7.55 -3.33 -1.78
N VAL A 58 -7.19 -2.81 -0.63
CA VAL A 58 -7.91 -1.70 0.02
C VAL A 58 -7.09 -0.44 0.13
N ASP A 59 -5.76 -0.55 0.00
CA ASP A 59 -4.84 0.58 -0.13
C ASP A 59 -3.55 0.17 -0.86
N THR A 60 -2.92 1.11 -1.57
CA THR A 60 -1.65 0.90 -2.28
C THR A 60 -0.74 2.10 -2.02
N ASN A 61 0.32 1.85 -1.29
CA ASN A 61 1.27 2.86 -0.85
C ASN A 61 2.57 2.81 -1.67
N LEU A 62 3.00 3.96 -2.19
CA LEU A 62 4.24 4.12 -2.95
C LEU A 62 5.41 4.66 -2.09
N PHE A 63 5.18 4.87 -0.79
CA PHE A 63 6.19 5.27 0.19
C PHE A 63 6.10 4.35 1.42
N PRO A 64 6.27 3.01 1.22
CA PRO A 64 5.98 2.04 2.26
C PRO A 64 6.93 2.18 3.46
N GLY A 65 6.34 2.12 4.65
CA GLY A 65 7.07 1.89 5.89
C GLY A 65 6.83 0.46 6.37
N GLY A 66 7.79 -0.17 7.04
CA GLY A 66 7.63 -1.51 7.60
C GLY A 66 8.53 -2.59 7.01
N PHE A 67 9.54 -2.25 6.22
CA PHE A 67 10.56 -3.20 5.73
C PHE A 67 11.24 -4.00 6.85
N ASN A 68 11.32 -3.43 8.05
CA ASN A 68 11.83 -4.10 9.25
C ASN A 68 10.93 -5.24 9.76
N ASN A 69 9.70 -5.37 9.27
CA ASN A 69 8.75 -6.42 9.68
C ASN A 69 8.74 -7.61 8.71
N LEU A 70 9.46 -7.52 7.59
CA LEU A 70 9.61 -8.65 6.67
C LEU A 70 10.44 -9.76 7.32
N ALA A 71 10.06 -11.01 7.05
CA ALA A 71 10.85 -12.15 7.53
C ALA A 71 12.27 -12.12 6.93
N PRO A 72 13.31 -12.43 7.71
CA PRO A 72 14.71 -12.36 7.24
C PRO A 72 15.00 -13.21 6.00
N VAL A 73 14.23 -14.27 5.77
CA VAL A 73 14.33 -15.13 4.58
C VAL A 73 14.09 -14.38 3.27
N PHE A 74 13.38 -13.26 3.30
CA PHE A 74 13.13 -12.40 2.12
C PHE A 74 14.24 -11.38 1.84
N LEU A 75 15.24 -11.24 2.70
CA LEU A 75 16.32 -10.27 2.50
C LEU A 75 17.08 -10.50 1.18
N PRO A 76 17.50 -11.72 0.82
CA PRO A 76 18.18 -11.94 -0.47
C PRO A 76 17.32 -11.54 -1.67
N LEU A 77 16.04 -11.87 -1.65
CA LEU A 77 15.11 -11.50 -2.71
C LEU A 77 14.90 -9.97 -2.77
N SER A 78 14.80 -9.30 -1.61
CA SER A 78 14.71 -7.85 -1.52
C SER A 78 15.94 -7.16 -2.12
N VAL A 79 17.14 -7.69 -1.85
CA VAL A 79 18.40 -7.19 -2.42
C VAL A 79 18.44 -7.38 -3.94
N GLN A 80 18.08 -8.56 -4.44
CA GLN A 80 18.03 -8.83 -5.89
C GLN A 80 17.03 -7.91 -6.60
N ALA A 81 15.84 -7.76 -6.06
CA ALA A 81 14.82 -6.86 -6.61
C ALA A 81 15.29 -5.39 -6.61
N ALA A 82 15.95 -4.97 -5.52
CA ALA A 82 16.52 -3.63 -5.44
C ALA A 82 17.66 -3.42 -6.45
N GLN A 83 18.50 -4.42 -6.74
CA GLN A 83 19.51 -4.36 -7.80
C GLN A 83 18.85 -4.10 -9.17
N VAL A 84 17.80 -4.86 -9.53
CA VAL A 84 17.07 -4.65 -10.77
C VAL A 84 16.46 -3.25 -10.84
N ALA A 85 15.87 -2.78 -9.75
CA ALA A 85 15.29 -1.44 -9.68
C ALA A 85 16.36 -0.34 -9.87
N VAL A 86 17.53 -0.49 -9.28
CA VAL A 86 18.65 0.46 -9.38
C VAL A 86 19.26 0.47 -10.79
N GLU A 87 19.44 -0.69 -11.42
CA GLU A 87 19.97 -0.78 -12.79
C GLU A 87 19.10 -0.03 -13.81
N LYS A 88 17.79 0.01 -13.60
CA LYS A 88 16.87 0.81 -14.45
C LYS A 88 17.05 2.32 -14.29
N LEU A 89 17.59 2.79 -13.17
CA LEU A 89 17.81 4.21 -12.92
C LEU A 89 19.04 4.74 -13.63
N CYS A 90 20.15 4.04 -13.48
CA CYS A 90 21.43 4.39 -14.07
C CYS A 90 22.38 3.20 -13.94
N ASN A 91 22.91 2.71 -15.05
CA ASN A 91 23.86 1.59 -15.08
C ASN A 91 25.16 1.88 -14.30
N SER A 92 25.43 3.15 -13.99
CA SER A 92 26.60 3.59 -13.20
C SER A 92 26.23 4.12 -11.82
N ALA A 93 25.00 3.84 -11.33
CA ALA A 93 24.58 4.30 -10.02
C ALA A 93 25.50 3.72 -8.92
N GLN A 94 26.13 4.59 -8.15
CA GLN A 94 27.00 4.21 -7.03
C GLN A 94 26.54 4.83 -5.71
N ARG A 95 25.84 5.96 -5.77
CA ARG A 95 25.50 6.79 -4.62
C ARG A 95 24.01 7.12 -4.60
N LEU A 96 23.32 6.74 -3.54
CA LEU A 96 21.90 6.98 -3.35
C LEU A 96 21.68 7.80 -2.07
N LEU A 97 20.86 8.84 -2.18
CA LEU A 97 20.39 9.61 -1.03
C LEU A 97 18.98 9.13 -0.67
N LEU A 98 18.83 8.58 0.53
CA LEU A 98 17.53 8.22 1.10
C LEU A 98 17.00 9.40 1.92
N ILE A 99 15.78 9.84 1.63
CA ILE A 99 15.10 10.93 2.34
C ILE A 99 13.88 10.38 3.08
N PRO A 100 13.93 10.23 4.40
CA PRO A 100 12.80 9.77 5.21
C PRO A 100 11.86 10.92 5.58
N GLU A 101 10.74 10.56 6.24
CA GLU A 101 9.88 11.47 6.99
C GLU A 101 10.64 12.13 8.15
N ASN A 102 10.14 13.27 8.62
CA ASN A 102 10.74 14.00 9.74
C ASN A 102 10.38 13.40 11.13
N HIS A 103 10.11 12.08 11.21
CA HIS A 103 9.63 11.39 12.41
C HIS A 103 10.77 10.89 13.30
N THR A 104 11.54 11.80 13.91
CA THR A 104 12.72 11.47 14.75
C THR A 104 12.40 10.75 16.06
N ARG A 105 11.13 10.74 16.50
CA ARG A 105 10.68 10.12 17.76
C ARG A 105 9.98 8.77 17.56
N ASN A 106 9.70 8.38 16.31
CA ASN A 106 9.06 7.10 16.02
C ASN A 106 10.13 6.03 15.78
N GLY A 107 10.52 5.31 16.83
CA GLY A 107 11.56 4.28 16.75
C GLY A 107 11.26 3.16 15.75
N TYR A 108 9.98 2.75 15.59
CA TYR A 108 9.59 1.75 14.59
C TYR A 108 9.80 2.25 13.17
N TYR A 109 9.49 3.50 12.92
CA TYR A 109 9.74 4.11 11.62
C TYR A 109 11.25 4.24 11.33
N LEU A 110 12.04 4.60 12.33
CA LEU A 110 13.51 4.64 12.19
C LEU A 110 14.10 3.25 11.89
N GLN A 111 13.56 2.19 12.48
CA GLN A 111 13.94 0.81 12.12
C GLN A 111 13.61 0.47 10.67
N ASN A 112 12.45 0.92 10.16
CA ASN A 112 12.12 0.77 8.74
C ASN A 112 13.15 1.45 7.84
N VAL A 113 13.52 2.71 8.14
CA VAL A 113 14.53 3.45 7.36
C VAL A 113 15.88 2.74 7.38
N ALA A 114 16.29 2.21 8.54
CA ALA A 114 17.52 1.43 8.68
C ALA A 114 17.48 0.13 7.86
N ALA A 115 16.37 -0.62 7.89
CA ALA A 115 16.19 -1.84 7.10
C ALA A 115 16.22 -1.57 5.59
N LEU A 116 15.54 -0.51 5.14
CA LEU A 116 15.59 -0.09 3.74
C LEU A 116 16.98 0.33 3.31
N ALA A 117 17.70 1.11 4.13
CA ALA A 117 19.07 1.51 3.86
C ALA A 117 20.02 0.30 3.79
N ASP A 118 19.83 -0.71 4.64
CA ASP A 118 20.60 -1.96 4.64
C ASP A 118 20.38 -2.76 3.33
N ILE A 119 19.12 -2.94 2.90
CA ILE A 119 18.79 -3.58 1.63
C ILE A 119 19.50 -2.87 0.47
N LEU A 120 19.40 -1.54 0.40
CA LEU A 120 20.00 -0.73 -0.66
C LEU A 120 21.54 -0.78 -0.63
N THR A 121 22.15 -0.76 0.56
CA THR A 121 23.61 -0.88 0.70
C THR A 121 24.12 -2.23 0.21
N LYS A 122 23.37 -3.30 0.46
CA LYS A 122 23.71 -4.65 -0.01
C LYS A 122 23.64 -4.83 -1.54
N THR A 123 23.02 -3.89 -2.26
CA THR A 123 23.09 -3.84 -3.74
C THR A 123 24.42 -3.28 -4.27
N GLY A 124 25.36 -2.90 -3.39
CA GLY A 124 26.62 -2.28 -3.78
C GLY A 124 26.59 -0.74 -3.84
N LEU A 125 25.45 -0.13 -3.45
CA LEU A 125 25.36 1.34 -3.38
C LEU A 125 25.98 1.89 -2.09
N THR A 126 26.60 3.07 -2.19
CA THR A 126 26.84 3.92 -1.03
C THR A 126 25.55 4.68 -0.73
N VAL A 127 24.88 4.33 0.37
CA VAL A 127 23.62 4.93 0.79
C VAL A 127 23.87 5.88 1.96
N ARG A 128 23.40 7.13 1.84
CA ARG A 128 23.37 8.07 2.96
C ARG A 128 21.95 8.59 3.16
N ILE A 129 21.64 8.98 4.39
CA ILE A 129 20.28 9.38 4.77
C ILE A 129 20.28 10.89 5.01
N GLY A 130 19.58 11.58 4.12
CA GLY A 130 19.38 13.02 4.20
C GLY A 130 18.13 13.39 4.96
N SER A 131 18.10 14.56 5.57
CA SER A 131 16.96 15.07 6.32
C SER A 131 16.42 16.38 5.74
N LEU A 132 15.11 16.47 5.65
CA LEU A 132 14.36 17.69 5.32
C LEU A 132 13.91 18.46 6.57
N ILE A 133 14.40 18.10 7.76
CA ILE A 133 14.10 18.82 9.00
C ILE A 133 14.60 20.25 8.84
N PRO A 134 13.72 21.27 9.00
CA PRO A 134 14.15 22.66 8.96
C PRO A 134 15.25 22.94 9.97
N ASP A 135 16.21 23.79 9.59
CA ASP A 135 17.30 24.29 10.46
C ASP A 135 18.24 23.21 11.02
N LEU A 136 18.21 21.97 10.47
CA LEU A 136 19.20 20.97 10.80
C LEU A 136 20.57 21.41 10.22
N ALA A 137 21.46 21.93 11.08
CA ALA A 137 22.77 22.43 10.66
C ALA A 137 23.85 21.35 10.66
N GLU A 138 23.77 20.39 11.59
CA GLU A 138 24.75 19.32 11.82
C GLU A 138 24.07 17.95 11.75
N PRO A 139 24.82 16.88 11.45
CA PRO A 139 24.29 15.53 11.48
C PRO A 139 23.67 15.16 12.82
N LEU A 140 22.55 14.43 12.77
CA LEU A 140 21.80 13.98 13.94
C LEU A 140 21.85 12.46 14.02
N ASP A 141 22.41 11.92 15.08
CA ASP A 141 22.43 10.48 15.35
C ASP A 141 21.23 10.11 16.25
N LEU A 142 20.37 9.23 15.74
CA LEU A 142 19.14 8.76 16.40
C LEU A 142 19.31 7.31 16.85
N ALA A 143 19.11 7.05 18.13
CA ALA A 143 19.15 5.68 18.67
C ALA A 143 18.00 4.83 18.09
N LEU A 144 18.30 3.59 17.69
CA LEU A 144 17.33 2.63 17.22
C LEU A 144 16.85 1.73 18.37
N PRO A 145 15.56 1.39 18.43
CA PRO A 145 15.07 0.32 19.28
C PRO A 145 15.82 -0.99 18.96
N GLY A 146 16.36 -1.65 19.98
CA GLY A 146 17.13 -2.88 19.79
C GLY A 146 18.66 -2.67 19.57
N GLY A 147 19.12 -1.43 19.57
CA GLY A 147 20.55 -1.07 19.49
C GLY A 147 20.96 -0.49 18.13
N GLY A 148 22.12 0.17 18.11
CA GLY A 148 22.60 0.90 16.95
C GLY A 148 22.04 2.32 16.84
N SER A 149 22.40 3.01 15.76
CA SER A 149 21.95 4.38 15.48
C SER A 149 21.70 4.59 13.99
N LEU A 150 20.82 5.52 13.69
CA LEU A 150 20.56 6.04 12.35
C LEU A 150 21.08 7.47 12.28
N ARG A 151 21.96 7.74 11.31
CA ARG A 151 22.51 9.08 11.11
C ARG A 151 21.72 9.82 10.03
N LEU A 152 21.11 10.93 10.42
CA LEU A 152 20.47 11.88 9.50
C LEU A 152 21.42 13.04 9.21
N GLU A 153 21.54 13.40 7.95
CA GLU A 153 22.44 14.46 7.52
C GLU A 153 21.68 15.62 6.87
N PRO A 154 22.11 16.87 7.14
CA PRO A 154 21.46 18.03 6.54
C PRO A 154 21.62 18.02 5.03
N VAL A 155 20.50 18.08 4.30
CA VAL A 155 20.53 18.22 2.85
C VAL A 155 20.74 19.68 2.44
N ARG A 156 21.48 19.87 1.35
CA ARG A 156 21.74 21.19 0.75
C ARG A 156 21.42 21.14 -0.74
N ARG A 157 20.81 22.18 -1.24
CA ARG A 157 20.63 22.35 -2.68
C ARG A 157 21.77 23.21 -3.24
N ILE A 158 22.48 22.67 -4.22
CA ILE A 158 23.54 23.37 -4.95
C ILE A 158 23.16 23.34 -6.45
N GLY A 159 22.73 24.48 -6.97
CA GLY A 159 22.11 24.54 -8.30
C GLY A 159 20.84 23.67 -8.37
N ASN A 160 20.80 22.75 -9.32
CA ASN A 160 19.69 21.81 -9.50
C ASN A 160 19.98 20.41 -8.91
N ARG A 161 20.91 20.32 -7.96
CA ARG A 161 21.26 19.05 -7.32
C ARG A 161 21.08 19.11 -5.82
N LEU A 162 20.57 18.02 -5.25
CA LEU A 162 20.50 17.81 -3.81
C LEU A 162 21.75 17.05 -3.36
N ARG A 163 22.42 17.55 -2.33
CA ARG A 163 23.70 17.01 -1.82
C ARG A 163 23.76 17.00 -0.30
N LEU A 164 24.66 16.20 0.26
CA LEU A 164 25.19 16.38 1.61
C LEU A 164 26.56 17.11 1.53
N ALA A 165 27.17 17.39 2.65
CA ALA A 165 28.42 18.19 2.69
C ALA A 165 29.51 17.65 1.75
N ASP A 166 29.73 16.34 1.75
CA ASP A 166 30.75 15.62 1.00
C ASP A 166 30.20 14.51 0.10
N PHE A 167 28.88 14.53 -0.17
CA PHE A 167 28.19 13.46 -0.91
C PHE A 167 27.26 14.01 -1.98
N ASP A 168 27.56 13.68 -3.23
CA ASP A 168 26.75 14.00 -4.42
C ASP A 168 26.08 12.73 -4.95
N PRO A 169 24.80 12.49 -4.67
CA PRO A 169 24.10 11.26 -5.07
C PRO A 169 23.73 11.27 -6.54
N CYS A 170 23.68 10.08 -7.14
CA CYS A 170 23.16 9.87 -8.51
C CYS A 170 21.64 9.99 -8.55
N ALA A 171 20.97 9.52 -7.50
CA ALA A 171 19.53 9.53 -7.37
C ALA A 171 19.09 9.81 -5.93
N VAL A 172 17.85 10.21 -5.77
CA VAL A 172 17.20 10.49 -4.49
C VAL A 172 16.00 9.53 -4.34
N LEU A 173 16.02 8.71 -3.29
CA LEU A 173 14.88 7.86 -2.93
C LEU A 173 14.13 8.51 -1.77
N LEU A 174 12.85 8.78 -1.97
CA LEU A 174 11.98 9.33 -0.94
C LEU A 174 11.29 8.20 -0.18
N ASN A 175 11.49 8.12 1.13
CA ASN A 175 10.60 7.42 2.04
C ASN A 175 9.77 8.45 2.84
N ASN A 176 9.41 9.53 2.16
CA ASN A 176 8.58 10.63 2.63
C ASN A 176 7.40 10.76 1.69
N ASP A 177 6.21 10.62 2.20
CA ASP A 177 4.98 10.51 1.42
C ASP A 177 4.47 11.84 0.83
N LEU A 178 5.19 12.93 1.05
CA LEU A 178 4.89 14.27 0.55
C LEU A 178 3.44 14.73 0.85
N SER A 179 2.87 14.27 1.96
CA SER A 179 1.50 14.65 2.34
C SER A 179 1.37 16.14 2.70
N ALA A 180 2.46 16.78 3.14
CA ALA A 180 2.51 18.24 3.35
C ALA A 180 2.76 19.05 2.06
N GLY A 181 2.75 18.40 0.90
CA GLY A 181 3.16 19.00 -0.37
C GLY A 181 4.62 18.75 -0.71
N VAL A 182 5.01 19.17 -1.91
CA VAL A 182 6.40 18.99 -2.40
C VAL A 182 7.30 20.09 -1.85
N PRO A 183 8.31 19.76 -1.02
CA PRO A 183 9.27 20.74 -0.54
C PRO A 183 10.00 21.45 -1.69
N PRO A 184 10.24 22.76 -1.63
CA PRO A 184 10.96 23.52 -2.67
C PRO A 184 12.35 22.95 -3.00
N LEU A 185 13.02 22.35 -2.00
CA LEU A 185 14.34 21.71 -2.18
C LEU A 185 14.31 20.54 -3.19
N LEU A 186 13.17 19.87 -3.36
CA LEU A 186 13.03 18.71 -4.24
C LEU A 186 12.54 19.07 -5.66
N GLN A 187 12.08 20.31 -5.90
CA GLN A 187 11.51 20.70 -7.18
C GLN A 187 12.61 20.96 -8.22
N GLY A 188 12.43 20.48 -9.45
CA GLY A 188 13.34 20.74 -10.58
C GLY A 188 14.77 20.26 -10.37
N LEU A 189 14.95 19.10 -9.69
CA LEU A 189 16.26 18.45 -9.56
C LEU A 189 16.63 17.78 -10.88
N GLU A 190 17.93 17.79 -11.19
CA GLU A 190 18.51 17.02 -12.31
C GLU A 190 18.64 15.53 -11.96
N GLN A 191 18.71 15.21 -10.68
CA GLN A 191 18.77 13.84 -10.18
C GLN A 191 17.42 13.17 -10.30
N THR A 192 17.42 11.89 -10.63
CA THR A 192 16.20 11.07 -10.57
C THR A 192 15.68 11.01 -9.14
N VAL A 193 14.44 11.41 -8.95
CA VAL A 193 13.72 11.34 -7.66
C VAL A 193 12.70 10.23 -7.73
N LEU A 194 12.71 9.33 -6.76
CA LEU A 194 11.86 8.15 -6.70
C LEU A 194 11.17 8.03 -5.33
N PRO A 195 9.92 7.67 -5.29
CA PRO A 195 8.94 7.80 -6.37
C PRO A 195 8.89 9.23 -6.92
N PRO A 196 8.34 9.45 -8.13
CA PRO A 196 8.26 10.79 -8.68
C PRO A 196 7.43 11.71 -7.78
N LEU A 197 7.73 12.99 -7.76
CA LEU A 197 7.13 13.94 -6.81
C LEU A 197 5.59 13.98 -6.86
N HIS A 198 4.99 13.77 -8.04
CA HIS A 198 3.54 13.70 -8.20
C HIS A 198 2.89 12.41 -7.65
N ALA A 199 3.69 11.42 -7.26
CA ALA A 199 3.23 10.25 -6.52
C ALA A 199 2.87 10.56 -5.06
N GLY A 200 3.27 11.73 -4.54
CA GLY A 200 3.00 12.15 -3.17
C GLY A 200 1.51 12.31 -2.88
N TRP A 201 1.12 12.03 -1.64
CA TRP A 201 -0.29 12.04 -1.23
C TRP A 201 -0.97 13.42 -1.23
N ALA A 202 -0.23 14.51 -1.34
CA ALA A 202 -0.82 15.82 -1.61
C ALA A 202 -1.41 15.91 -3.03
N THR A 203 -0.88 15.13 -3.96
CA THR A 203 -1.25 15.18 -5.39
C THR A 203 -2.05 13.95 -5.81
N ARG A 204 -1.60 12.74 -5.44
CA ARG A 204 -2.20 11.47 -5.84
C ARG A 204 -3.60 11.29 -5.26
N ARG A 205 -4.49 10.67 -6.04
CA ARG A 205 -5.89 10.41 -5.68
C ARG A 205 -6.19 8.92 -5.68
N LYS A 206 -6.85 8.44 -4.61
CA LYS A 206 -7.26 7.03 -4.49
C LYS A 206 -8.27 6.65 -5.57
N SER A 207 -9.19 7.55 -5.92
CA SER A 207 -10.18 7.35 -6.98
C SER A 207 -9.55 7.08 -8.34
N GLN A 208 -8.45 7.76 -8.67
CA GLN A 208 -7.71 7.54 -9.91
C GLN A 208 -7.03 6.18 -9.92
N HIS A 209 -6.37 5.81 -8.83
CA HIS A 209 -5.76 4.51 -8.64
C HIS A 209 -6.78 3.37 -8.76
N PHE A 210 -7.91 3.42 -8.04
CA PHE A 210 -8.92 2.37 -8.10
C PHE A 210 -9.63 2.29 -9.45
N ARG A 211 -9.74 3.38 -10.20
CA ARG A 211 -10.21 3.35 -11.60
C ARG A 211 -9.26 2.58 -12.50
N ALA A 212 -7.95 2.79 -12.37
CA ALA A 212 -6.93 2.02 -13.08
C ALA A 212 -6.95 0.54 -12.64
N TYR A 213 -7.08 0.29 -11.35
CA TYR A 213 -7.16 -1.07 -10.80
C TYR A 213 -8.38 -1.84 -11.32
N ALA A 214 -9.57 -1.25 -11.30
CA ALA A 214 -10.80 -1.89 -11.78
C ALA A 214 -10.71 -2.31 -13.27
N ARG A 215 -10.06 -1.49 -14.11
CA ARG A 215 -9.78 -1.83 -15.50
C ARG A 215 -8.90 -3.08 -15.60
N LEU A 216 -7.79 -3.09 -14.86
CA LEU A 216 -6.86 -4.22 -14.86
C LEU A 216 -7.46 -5.49 -14.25
N ALA A 217 -8.28 -5.35 -13.20
CA ALA A 217 -9.00 -6.46 -12.60
C ALA A 217 -9.98 -7.10 -13.60
N LYS A 218 -10.64 -6.29 -14.42
CA LYS A 218 -11.50 -6.78 -15.51
C LYS A 218 -10.69 -7.52 -16.59
N GLU A 219 -9.53 -7.00 -16.98
CA GLU A 219 -8.63 -7.65 -17.95
C GLU A 219 -8.13 -8.99 -17.41
N LEU A 220 -7.65 -9.02 -16.16
CA LEU A 220 -7.20 -10.25 -15.50
C LEU A 220 -8.36 -11.24 -15.33
N GLY A 221 -9.52 -10.77 -14.88
CA GLY A 221 -10.71 -11.61 -14.74
C GLY A 221 -11.11 -12.28 -16.06
N THR A 222 -11.05 -11.55 -17.17
CA THR A 222 -11.29 -12.13 -18.51
C THR A 222 -10.23 -13.18 -18.86
N LEU A 223 -8.97 -12.95 -18.51
CA LEU A 223 -7.87 -13.86 -18.81
C LEU A 223 -8.01 -15.21 -18.10
N ILE A 224 -8.48 -15.20 -16.83
CA ILE A 224 -8.53 -16.38 -15.99
C ILE A 224 -9.98 -16.91 -15.76
N ASP A 225 -10.95 -16.39 -16.53
CA ASP A 225 -12.38 -16.71 -16.39
C ASP A 225 -12.88 -16.52 -14.95
N LEU A 226 -12.58 -15.36 -14.35
CA LEU A 226 -12.96 -14.98 -12.99
C LEU A 226 -13.82 -13.72 -13.02
N ASP A 227 -14.90 -13.70 -12.23
CA ASP A 227 -15.66 -12.46 -12.01
C ASP A 227 -14.74 -11.40 -11.37
N PRO A 228 -14.52 -10.26 -12.04
CA PRO A 228 -13.66 -9.21 -11.52
C PRO A 228 -14.05 -8.71 -10.12
N TRP A 229 -15.33 -8.75 -9.78
CA TRP A 229 -15.82 -8.37 -8.46
C TRP A 229 -15.11 -9.14 -7.33
N LEU A 230 -14.76 -10.40 -7.54
CA LEU A 230 -14.08 -11.23 -6.53
C LEU A 230 -12.68 -10.72 -6.15
N ILE A 231 -12.08 -9.86 -6.98
CA ILE A 231 -10.74 -9.30 -6.78
C ILE A 231 -10.70 -7.76 -6.81
N ASP A 232 -11.83 -7.09 -7.03
CA ASP A 232 -11.93 -5.63 -7.14
C ASP A 232 -13.07 -5.10 -6.25
N PRO A 233 -12.83 -4.19 -5.30
CA PRO A 233 -13.88 -3.58 -4.51
C PRO A 233 -14.61 -2.52 -5.34
N PHE A 234 -15.92 -2.52 -5.35
CA PHE A 234 -16.71 -1.43 -5.93
C PHE A 234 -16.36 -0.10 -5.27
N PHE A 235 -16.40 0.96 -6.03
CA PHE A 235 -16.26 2.29 -5.47
C PHE A 235 -17.05 3.32 -6.27
N SER A 236 -17.39 4.41 -5.60
CA SER A 236 -17.92 5.63 -6.18
C SER A 236 -17.15 6.84 -5.64
N PHE A 237 -17.29 7.99 -6.26
CA PHE A 237 -16.51 9.17 -5.95
C PHE A 237 -17.39 10.40 -5.79
N CYS A 238 -17.20 11.14 -4.70
CA CYS A 238 -17.84 12.43 -4.49
C CYS A 238 -16.78 13.56 -4.52
N GLY A 239 -16.87 14.43 -5.52
CA GLY A 239 -15.88 15.45 -5.86
C GLY A 239 -16.01 16.77 -5.10
N ALA A 240 -17.07 16.95 -4.30
CA ALA A 240 -17.34 18.18 -3.56
C ALA A 240 -18.06 17.85 -2.26
N VAL A 241 -17.29 17.68 -1.18
CA VAL A 241 -17.81 17.39 0.16
C VAL A 241 -17.16 18.35 1.16
N ASP A 242 -17.97 18.97 2.00
CA ASP A 242 -17.51 19.71 3.18
C ASP A 242 -18.25 19.20 4.41
N PHE A 243 -17.54 18.47 5.26
CA PHE A 243 -18.11 17.90 6.48
C PHE A 243 -18.43 18.95 7.56
N GLN A 244 -17.84 20.15 7.49
CA GLN A 244 -18.12 21.23 8.45
C GLN A 244 -19.38 22.00 8.09
N SER A 245 -19.48 22.48 6.86
CA SER A 245 -20.67 23.17 6.34
C SER A 245 -21.81 22.24 5.95
N ARG A 246 -21.55 20.91 5.87
CA ARG A 246 -22.47 19.88 5.40
C ARG A 246 -22.86 20.03 3.93
N SER A 247 -22.02 20.65 3.12
CA SER A 247 -22.20 20.70 1.68
C SER A 247 -21.83 19.36 1.03
N GLY A 248 -22.56 18.95 0.01
CA GLY A 248 -22.31 17.71 -0.74
C GLY A 248 -22.77 16.41 -0.03
N MET A 249 -23.49 16.51 1.09
CA MET A 249 -23.98 15.33 1.84
C MET A 249 -24.98 14.51 1.04
N ASP A 250 -25.82 15.11 0.20
CA ASP A 250 -26.78 14.37 -0.66
C ASP A 250 -26.03 13.53 -1.70
N CYS A 251 -24.98 14.08 -2.32
CA CYS A 251 -24.09 13.34 -3.22
C CYS A 251 -23.42 12.18 -2.47
N LEU A 252 -22.95 12.39 -1.26
CA LEU A 252 -22.34 11.34 -0.44
C LEU A 252 -23.35 10.23 -0.12
N ALA A 253 -24.55 10.58 0.33
CA ALA A 253 -25.61 9.60 0.61
C ALA A 253 -25.98 8.77 -0.64
N GLN A 254 -26.11 9.41 -1.80
CA GLN A 254 -26.40 8.73 -3.05
C GLN A 254 -25.30 7.75 -3.45
N ASN A 255 -24.01 8.15 -3.34
CA ASN A 255 -22.89 7.26 -3.63
C ASN A 255 -22.80 6.09 -2.65
N VAL A 256 -23.12 6.31 -1.37
CA VAL A 256 -23.21 5.22 -0.38
C VAL A 256 -24.31 4.23 -0.74
N ALA A 257 -25.52 4.71 -1.10
CA ALA A 257 -26.61 3.86 -1.53
C ALA A 257 -26.24 3.03 -2.76
N GLU A 258 -25.67 3.64 -3.80
CA GLU A 258 -25.26 2.98 -5.03
C GLU A 258 -24.27 1.83 -4.78
N VAL A 259 -23.21 2.07 -3.99
CA VAL A 259 -22.22 1.05 -3.68
C VAL A 259 -22.83 -0.07 -2.85
N LEU A 260 -23.67 0.26 -1.85
CA LEU A 260 -24.34 -0.75 -1.03
C LEU A 260 -25.30 -1.62 -1.86
N ASP A 261 -26.11 -1.03 -2.75
CA ASP A 261 -27.08 -1.76 -3.56
C ASP A 261 -26.37 -2.68 -4.58
N THR A 262 -25.29 -2.20 -5.19
CA THR A 262 -24.45 -3.00 -6.08
C THR A 262 -23.82 -4.17 -5.33
N THR A 263 -23.32 -3.93 -4.11
CA THR A 263 -22.74 -4.98 -3.27
C THR A 263 -23.78 -5.99 -2.81
N ARG A 264 -25.00 -5.55 -2.42
CA ARG A 264 -26.12 -6.45 -2.07
C ARG A 264 -26.49 -7.37 -3.23
N ALA A 265 -26.53 -6.83 -4.45
CA ALA A 265 -26.81 -7.64 -5.64
C ALA A 265 -25.75 -8.75 -5.81
N LYS A 266 -24.47 -8.43 -5.61
CA LYS A 266 -23.39 -9.43 -5.65
C LYS A 266 -23.46 -10.43 -4.50
N TYR A 267 -23.78 -9.99 -3.30
CA TYR A 267 -23.97 -10.90 -2.16
C TYR A 267 -25.11 -11.89 -2.43
N ALA A 268 -26.22 -11.42 -3.01
CA ALA A 268 -27.32 -12.30 -3.41
C ALA A 268 -26.90 -13.29 -4.52
N GLU A 269 -26.13 -12.83 -5.53
CA GLU A 269 -25.61 -13.67 -6.62
C GLU A 269 -24.73 -14.81 -6.09
N TYR A 270 -23.88 -14.52 -5.08
CA TYR A 270 -22.94 -15.49 -4.50
C TYR A 270 -23.48 -16.21 -3.26
N GLY A 271 -24.72 -15.96 -2.84
CA GLY A 271 -25.30 -16.57 -1.66
C GLY A 271 -24.60 -16.19 -0.35
N ILE A 272 -24.10 -14.95 -0.27
CA ILE A 272 -23.39 -14.43 0.91
C ILE A 272 -24.41 -13.87 1.88
N ASP A 273 -24.53 -14.51 3.05
CA ASP A 273 -25.44 -14.11 4.12
C ASP A 273 -24.71 -13.16 5.10
N SER A 274 -24.44 -11.95 4.67
CA SER A 274 -23.89 -10.90 5.52
C SER A 274 -24.33 -9.51 5.05
N GLU A 275 -24.42 -8.57 6.00
CA GLU A 275 -24.77 -7.19 5.67
C GLU A 275 -23.56 -6.45 5.07
N PRO A 276 -23.70 -5.87 3.86
CA PRO A 276 -22.64 -5.06 3.28
C PRO A 276 -22.44 -3.76 4.06
N PHE A 277 -21.26 -3.22 3.93
CA PHE A 277 -20.91 -1.91 4.44
C PHE A 277 -20.01 -1.17 3.44
N VAL A 278 -19.87 0.11 3.59
CA VAL A 278 -18.93 0.90 2.80
C VAL A 278 -17.92 1.61 3.69
N VAL A 279 -16.77 1.90 3.12
CA VAL A 279 -15.71 2.69 3.75
C VAL A 279 -15.56 4.00 2.98
N ILE A 280 -15.88 5.11 3.65
CA ILE A 280 -15.67 6.45 3.12
C ILE A 280 -14.24 6.86 3.49
N LYS A 281 -13.46 7.24 2.48
CA LYS A 281 -12.05 7.63 2.63
C LYS A 281 -11.83 9.01 2.01
N ALA A 282 -11.01 9.85 2.64
CA ALA A 282 -10.46 11.01 1.93
C ALA A 282 -9.76 10.53 0.65
N ASP A 283 -10.03 11.18 -0.48
CA ASP A 283 -9.48 10.81 -1.78
C ASP A 283 -7.95 11.04 -1.86
N ALA A 284 -7.44 11.97 -1.06
CA ALA A 284 -6.01 12.20 -0.83
C ALA A 284 -5.62 11.83 0.61
N GLY A 285 -4.33 11.70 0.87
CA GLY A 285 -3.79 11.48 2.23
C GLY A 285 -3.62 10.02 2.62
N THR A 286 -3.02 9.80 3.78
CA THR A 286 -2.49 8.54 4.28
C THR A 286 -2.79 8.32 5.78
N TYR A 287 -2.23 7.26 6.38
CA TYR A 287 -2.33 6.91 7.83
C TYR A 287 -3.74 6.62 8.35
N GLY A 288 -4.68 6.25 7.50
CA GLY A 288 -6.05 5.94 7.95
C GLY A 288 -6.82 7.14 8.51
N MET A 289 -6.35 8.36 8.26
CA MET A 289 -7.08 9.60 8.60
C MET A 289 -8.18 9.86 7.56
N GLY A 290 -9.26 10.52 7.99
CA GLY A 290 -10.40 10.75 7.11
C GLY A 290 -11.06 9.46 6.63
N ILE A 291 -11.13 8.42 7.49
CA ILE A 291 -11.79 7.14 7.20
C ILE A 291 -12.97 6.94 8.13
N MET A 292 -14.09 6.52 7.54
CA MET A 292 -15.33 6.17 8.24
C MET A 292 -15.99 4.96 7.59
N THR A 293 -16.52 4.05 8.41
CA THR A 293 -17.32 2.90 7.97
C THR A 293 -18.78 3.19 8.22
N VAL A 294 -19.65 2.94 7.26
CA VAL A 294 -21.11 3.10 7.37
C VAL A 294 -21.84 1.95 6.72
N ARG A 295 -23.08 1.68 7.18
CA ARG A 295 -23.96 0.61 6.70
C ARG A 295 -25.19 1.14 6.01
N THR A 296 -25.51 2.41 6.22
CA THR A 296 -26.65 3.07 5.57
C THR A 296 -26.25 4.46 5.06
N PRO A 297 -26.96 5.02 4.07
CA PRO A 297 -26.74 6.38 3.61
C PRO A 297 -26.91 7.42 4.72
N GLU A 298 -27.86 7.20 5.65
CA GLU A 298 -28.14 8.09 6.76
C GLU A 298 -26.93 8.21 7.72
N GLU A 299 -26.27 7.10 8.02
CA GLU A 299 -25.04 7.10 8.84
C GLU A 299 -23.92 7.97 8.24
N ALA A 300 -23.90 8.13 6.92
CA ALA A 300 -22.92 8.97 6.24
C ALA A 300 -23.17 10.46 6.39
N VAL A 301 -24.41 10.86 6.60
CA VAL A 301 -24.82 12.29 6.66
C VAL A 301 -25.20 12.74 8.07
N GLU A 302 -25.64 11.85 8.93
CA GLU A 302 -26.02 12.14 10.34
C GLU A 302 -24.80 12.08 11.29
N LEU A 303 -23.72 12.75 10.90
CA LEU A 303 -22.48 12.73 11.66
C LEU A 303 -22.56 13.68 12.87
N ASN A 304 -22.12 13.21 14.04
CA ASN A 304 -21.89 14.08 15.17
C ASN A 304 -20.64 14.97 14.97
N ARG A 305 -20.47 15.98 15.83
CA ARG A 305 -19.37 16.96 15.72
C ARG A 305 -17.99 16.30 15.69
N ARG A 306 -17.78 15.25 16.51
CA ARG A 306 -16.48 14.52 16.57
C ARG A 306 -16.19 13.79 15.27
N GLN A 307 -17.19 13.13 14.69
CA GLN A 307 -17.07 12.43 13.40
C GLN A 307 -16.79 13.41 12.27
N ARG A 308 -17.53 14.55 12.21
CA ARG A 308 -17.27 15.60 11.21
C ARG A 308 -15.84 16.12 11.30
N ASN A 309 -15.37 16.44 12.51
CA ASN A 309 -13.99 16.91 12.71
C ASN A 309 -12.96 15.87 12.26
N LYS A 310 -13.21 14.56 12.53
CA LYS A 310 -12.34 13.47 12.09
C LYS A 310 -12.29 13.36 10.57
N MET A 311 -13.40 13.59 9.89
CA MET A 311 -13.51 13.49 8.43
C MET A 311 -13.08 14.76 7.69
N ALA A 312 -13.10 15.91 8.33
CA ALA A 312 -12.83 17.20 7.69
C ALA A 312 -11.34 17.44 7.42
N VAL A 313 -10.44 16.81 8.16
CA VAL A 313 -8.99 17.08 8.11
C VAL A 313 -8.19 15.79 8.17
N ILE A 314 -7.15 15.72 7.33
CA ILE A 314 -6.16 14.63 7.31
C ILE A 314 -4.79 15.12 7.79
N LYS A 315 -3.75 14.29 7.57
CA LYS A 315 -2.35 14.59 7.95
C LYS A 315 -1.95 15.98 7.46
N GLU A 316 -1.18 16.70 8.28
CA GLU A 316 -0.70 18.09 8.03
C GLU A 316 -1.81 19.13 7.91
N GLY A 317 -3.01 18.83 8.43
CA GLY A 317 -4.11 19.81 8.46
C GLY A 317 -4.79 20.05 7.11
N MET A 318 -4.56 19.18 6.12
CA MET A 318 -5.23 19.32 4.82
C MET A 318 -6.73 19.05 4.95
N GLU A 319 -7.53 19.93 4.36
CA GLU A 319 -8.98 19.80 4.31
C GLU A 319 -9.40 18.67 3.33
N VAL A 320 -10.39 17.90 3.74
CA VAL A 320 -11.00 16.85 2.92
C VAL A 320 -12.16 17.47 2.13
N THR A 321 -11.95 17.65 0.84
CA THR A 321 -12.95 18.16 -0.10
C THR A 321 -13.47 17.11 -1.08
N GLN A 322 -12.81 15.96 -1.14
CA GLN A 322 -13.14 14.86 -2.03
C GLN A 322 -13.04 13.54 -1.28
N VAL A 323 -13.98 12.65 -1.53
CA VAL A 323 -14.02 11.34 -0.88
C VAL A 323 -14.26 10.22 -1.89
N LEU A 324 -13.63 9.10 -1.61
CA LEU A 324 -13.92 7.80 -2.20
C LEU A 324 -14.91 7.06 -1.28
N VAL A 325 -15.98 6.54 -1.84
CA VAL A 325 -16.93 5.63 -1.20
C VAL A 325 -16.65 4.25 -1.75
N GLN A 326 -16.07 3.37 -0.95
CA GLN A 326 -15.61 2.06 -1.39
C GLN A 326 -16.36 0.95 -0.68
N GLU A 327 -16.68 -0.13 -1.42
CA GLU A 327 -17.19 -1.37 -0.86
C GLU A 327 -16.32 -1.83 0.31
N GLY A 328 -16.96 -2.13 1.43
CA GLY A 328 -16.29 -2.68 2.60
C GLY A 328 -16.01 -4.17 2.38
N VAL A 329 -14.73 -4.53 2.42
CA VAL A 329 -14.31 -5.94 2.40
C VAL A 329 -14.04 -6.36 3.85
N PRO A 330 -14.87 -7.23 4.46
CA PRO A 330 -14.60 -7.70 5.81
C PRO A 330 -13.32 -8.55 5.86
N THR A 331 -12.68 -8.59 7.01
CA THR A 331 -11.50 -9.43 7.21
C THR A 331 -11.92 -10.75 7.86
N PHE A 332 -11.83 -11.84 7.13
CA PHE A 332 -12.10 -13.19 7.65
C PHE A 332 -10.91 -13.76 8.44
N GLU A 333 -9.70 -13.38 8.05
CA GLU A 333 -8.50 -13.95 8.64
C GLU A 333 -8.26 -13.45 10.05
N SER A 334 -7.75 -14.35 10.90
CA SER A 334 -7.35 -14.03 12.27
C SER A 334 -6.10 -14.82 12.67
N ILE A 335 -5.27 -14.21 13.51
CA ILE A 335 -4.11 -14.86 14.13
C ILE A 335 -4.33 -14.89 15.63
N ASN A 336 -4.34 -16.09 16.22
CA ASN A 336 -4.64 -16.32 17.65
C ASN A 336 -5.97 -15.65 18.08
N GLY A 337 -6.97 -15.62 17.20
CA GLY A 337 -8.28 -15.01 17.45
C GLY A 337 -8.33 -13.49 17.28
N ALA A 338 -7.23 -12.84 16.96
CA ALA A 338 -7.18 -11.41 16.64
C ALA A 338 -7.29 -11.19 15.12
N VAL A 339 -8.08 -10.21 14.73
CA VAL A 339 -8.32 -9.91 13.30
C VAL A 339 -7.01 -9.55 12.61
N ALA A 340 -6.78 -10.10 11.41
CA ALA A 340 -5.54 -9.98 10.67
C ALA A 340 -5.78 -9.67 9.19
N GLU A 341 -5.00 -8.77 8.61
CA GLU A 341 -5.03 -8.45 7.18
C GLU A 341 -3.63 -8.57 6.57
N PRO A 342 -3.48 -9.21 5.38
CA PRO A 342 -2.19 -9.35 4.74
C PRO A 342 -1.74 -8.02 4.11
N VAL A 343 -0.45 -7.71 4.29
CA VAL A 343 0.24 -6.59 3.65
C VAL A 343 1.39 -7.14 2.84
N VAL A 344 1.39 -6.90 1.53
CA VAL A 344 2.39 -7.42 0.60
C VAL A 344 3.33 -6.30 0.18
N TYR A 345 4.63 -6.59 0.21
CA TYR A 345 5.69 -5.65 -0.15
C TYR A 345 6.30 -6.01 -1.51
N MET A 346 6.58 -4.97 -2.27
CA MET A 346 7.21 -5.09 -3.58
C MET A 346 8.38 -4.11 -3.71
N ILE A 347 9.40 -4.54 -4.45
CA ILE A 347 10.46 -3.68 -4.99
C ILE A 347 10.47 -3.95 -6.50
N ASP A 348 10.38 -2.90 -7.31
CA ASP A 348 10.10 -3.02 -8.72
C ASP A 348 8.83 -3.87 -8.95
N HIS A 349 8.82 -4.82 -9.86
CA HIS A 349 7.69 -5.73 -10.09
C HIS A 349 7.77 -7.04 -9.29
N PHE A 350 8.75 -7.16 -8.38
CA PHE A 350 8.95 -8.35 -7.57
C PHE A 350 8.25 -8.25 -6.22
N VAL A 351 7.54 -9.31 -5.85
CA VAL A 351 7.04 -9.48 -4.50
C VAL A 351 8.21 -9.91 -3.62
N VAL A 352 8.57 -9.07 -2.66
CA VAL A 352 9.74 -9.28 -1.79
C VAL A 352 9.39 -9.73 -0.39
N GLY A 353 8.12 -10.00 -0.13
CA GLY A 353 7.64 -10.51 1.16
C GLY A 353 6.32 -9.88 1.58
N GLY A 354 5.97 -10.12 2.81
CA GLY A 354 4.78 -9.57 3.43
C GLY A 354 4.68 -9.95 4.91
N PHE A 355 3.61 -9.52 5.53
CA PHE A 355 3.26 -9.88 6.90
C PHE A 355 1.76 -9.68 7.11
N TYR A 356 1.22 -10.20 8.21
CA TYR A 356 -0.11 -9.84 8.68
C TYR A 356 -0.06 -8.66 9.63
N ARG A 357 -0.90 -7.66 9.36
CA ARG A 357 -1.24 -6.62 10.34
C ARG A 357 -2.34 -7.16 11.23
N VAL A 358 -2.09 -7.27 12.52
CA VAL A 358 -2.98 -7.89 13.50
C VAL A 358 -3.43 -6.86 14.51
N HIS A 359 -4.72 -6.90 14.90
CA HIS A 359 -5.25 -5.99 15.90
C HIS A 359 -6.25 -6.70 16.83
N THR A 360 -5.97 -6.76 18.13
CA THR A 360 -6.81 -7.44 19.14
C THR A 360 -8.06 -6.67 19.52
N GLY A 361 -8.06 -5.35 19.39
CA GLY A 361 -9.16 -4.45 19.78
C GLY A 361 -10.00 -3.92 18.62
N ARG A 362 -9.87 -4.51 17.41
CA ARG A 362 -10.64 -4.11 16.23
C ARG A 362 -11.47 -5.26 15.70
N GLY A 363 -12.64 -4.91 15.13
CA GLY A 363 -13.53 -5.86 14.47
C GLY A 363 -13.18 -6.07 12.99
N VAL A 364 -13.81 -7.07 12.39
CA VAL A 364 -13.58 -7.51 10.99
C VAL A 364 -13.88 -6.42 9.93
N ASN A 365 -14.68 -5.43 10.27
CA ASN A 365 -15.08 -4.34 9.36
C ASN A 365 -14.30 -3.04 9.63
N GLU A 366 -13.39 -3.04 10.58
CA GLU A 366 -12.67 -1.85 11.01
C GLU A 366 -11.29 -1.73 10.33
N ASN A 367 -10.75 -0.51 10.33
CA ASN A 367 -9.38 -0.27 9.90
C ASN A 367 -8.40 -0.78 10.96
N LEU A 368 -7.54 -1.74 10.58
CA LEU A 368 -6.54 -2.33 11.47
C LEU A 368 -5.27 -1.46 11.58
N ASN A 369 -5.06 -0.50 10.67
CA ASN A 369 -3.96 0.46 10.78
C ASN A 369 -4.29 1.52 11.85
N ALA A 370 -4.15 1.13 13.11
CA ALA A 370 -4.52 1.92 14.28
C ALA A 370 -3.57 1.60 15.46
N PRO A 371 -3.46 2.49 16.46
CA PRO A 371 -2.67 2.22 17.65
C PRO A 371 -3.07 0.89 18.32
N GLY A 372 -2.09 0.05 18.65
CA GLY A 372 -2.29 -1.30 19.20
C GLY A 372 -2.15 -2.42 18.15
N MET A 373 -1.96 -2.08 16.89
CA MET A 373 -1.59 -3.06 15.86
C MET A 373 -0.20 -3.64 16.12
N HIS A 374 -0.01 -4.89 15.68
CA HIS A 374 1.31 -5.53 15.61
C HIS A 374 1.42 -6.34 14.32
N PHE A 375 2.63 -6.80 14.00
CA PHE A 375 2.92 -7.47 12.74
C PHE A 375 3.38 -8.91 13.00
N VAL A 376 2.87 -9.84 12.18
CA VAL A 376 3.18 -11.27 12.29
C VAL A 376 3.53 -11.82 10.92
N PRO A 377 4.77 -12.29 10.69
CA PRO A 377 5.20 -12.80 9.39
C PRO A 377 4.70 -14.22 9.06
N LEU A 378 4.01 -14.89 9.97
CA LEU A 378 3.70 -16.33 9.96
C LEU A 378 3.40 -16.94 8.58
N ALA A 379 2.46 -16.37 7.82
CA ALA A 379 2.10 -16.91 6.51
C ALA A 379 3.09 -16.52 5.39
N PHE A 380 4.11 -15.75 5.72
CA PHE A 380 5.18 -15.28 4.83
C PHE A 380 6.55 -15.67 5.38
N GLU A 381 6.64 -16.72 6.21
CA GLU A 381 7.93 -17.21 6.74
C GLU A 381 8.75 -17.93 5.68
N GLU A 382 8.08 -18.54 4.70
CA GLU A 382 8.73 -19.18 3.57
C GLU A 382 8.42 -18.44 2.27
N PRO A 383 9.42 -18.15 1.44
CA PRO A 383 9.18 -17.52 0.15
C PRO A 383 8.45 -18.50 -0.76
N CYS A 384 7.25 -18.13 -1.20
CA CYS A 384 6.49 -18.84 -2.21
C CYS A 384 6.23 -17.92 -3.40
N THR A 385 7.23 -17.76 -4.23
CA THR A 385 7.12 -17.02 -5.49
C THR A 385 6.50 -17.85 -6.60
N LEU A 386 6.53 -19.17 -6.44
CA LEU A 386 5.94 -20.12 -7.38
C LEU A 386 5.02 -21.08 -6.62
N PRO A 387 3.78 -21.31 -7.08
CA PRO A 387 2.93 -22.32 -6.50
C PRO A 387 3.57 -23.69 -6.71
N ASP A 388 3.50 -24.55 -5.71
CA ASP A 388 3.87 -25.94 -5.84
C ASP A 388 2.65 -26.71 -6.41
N ALA A 389 2.69 -26.99 -7.70
CA ALA A 389 1.63 -27.76 -8.37
C ALA A 389 1.56 -29.22 -7.89
N ASP A 390 2.63 -29.72 -7.27
CA ASP A 390 2.76 -31.09 -6.75
C ASP A 390 2.51 -31.16 -5.23
N ALA A 391 2.08 -30.02 -4.60
CA ALA A 391 1.78 -29.99 -3.19
C ALA A 391 0.75 -31.06 -2.81
N GLN A 392 1.03 -31.78 -1.71
CA GLN A 392 0.12 -32.80 -1.19
C GLN A 392 -1.23 -32.18 -0.83
N PRO A 393 -2.35 -32.92 -0.91
CA PRO A 393 -3.69 -32.39 -0.63
C PRO A 393 -3.87 -31.82 0.79
N ASP A 394 -3.00 -32.21 1.72
CA ASP A 394 -2.96 -31.76 3.11
C ASP A 394 -1.87 -30.72 3.39
N ALA A 395 -1.17 -30.26 2.36
CA ALA A 395 -0.18 -29.20 2.49
C ALA A 395 -0.83 -27.92 3.02
N PRO A 396 -0.12 -27.10 3.81
CA PRO A 396 -0.63 -25.81 4.27
C PRO A 396 -1.07 -24.96 3.09
N VAL A 397 -2.23 -24.31 3.24
CA VAL A 397 -2.74 -23.38 2.21
C VAL A 397 -1.75 -22.24 2.05
N ASN A 398 -1.12 -22.16 0.88
CA ASN A 398 -0.19 -21.10 0.54
C ASN A 398 -0.87 -20.08 -0.38
N ARG A 399 -1.34 -18.97 0.19
CA ARG A 399 -1.97 -17.87 -0.55
C ARG A 399 -0.98 -16.82 -1.02
N PHE A 400 0.29 -17.00 -0.75
CA PHE A 400 1.29 -15.97 -1.05
C PHE A 400 1.34 -15.63 -2.54
N TYR A 401 1.25 -16.64 -3.43
CA TYR A 401 1.19 -16.39 -4.87
C TYR A 401 -0.06 -15.59 -5.26
N THR A 402 -1.23 -15.96 -4.78
CA THR A 402 -2.48 -15.24 -5.06
C THR A 402 -2.45 -13.82 -4.51
N TYR A 403 -1.97 -13.62 -3.29
CA TYR A 403 -1.74 -12.27 -2.74
C TYR A 403 -0.72 -11.49 -3.59
N GLY A 404 0.34 -12.14 -4.03
CA GLY A 404 1.35 -11.56 -4.93
C GLY A 404 0.78 -11.14 -6.27
N VAL A 405 -0.14 -11.89 -6.86
CA VAL A 405 -0.84 -11.53 -8.11
C VAL A 405 -1.62 -10.24 -7.93
N LEU A 406 -2.42 -10.13 -6.86
CA LEU A 406 -3.21 -8.92 -6.59
C LEU A 406 -2.34 -7.72 -6.22
N ALA A 407 -1.25 -7.93 -5.50
CA ALA A 407 -0.30 -6.87 -5.18
C ALA A 407 0.39 -6.34 -6.45
N ARG A 408 0.81 -7.22 -7.35
CA ARG A 408 1.37 -6.83 -8.67
C ARG A 408 0.35 -6.07 -9.52
N LEU A 409 -0.91 -6.51 -9.49
CA LEU A 409 -2.00 -5.81 -10.20
C LEU A 409 -2.19 -4.40 -9.64
N ALA A 410 -2.16 -4.24 -8.32
CA ALA A 410 -2.27 -2.94 -7.65
C ALA A 410 -1.05 -2.04 -7.91
N ALA A 411 0.15 -2.60 -7.96
CA ALA A 411 1.36 -1.85 -8.32
C ALA A 411 1.32 -1.39 -9.79
N LEU A 412 0.85 -2.23 -10.71
CA LEU A 412 0.63 -1.86 -12.10
C LEU A 412 -0.44 -0.76 -12.24
N ALA A 413 -1.53 -0.84 -11.49
CA ALA A 413 -2.55 0.21 -11.43
C ALA A 413 -1.96 1.55 -10.95
N ALA A 414 -1.06 1.51 -9.96
CA ALA A 414 -0.37 2.71 -9.48
C ALA A 414 0.56 3.30 -10.55
N THR A 415 1.24 2.49 -11.33
CA THR A 415 2.04 2.96 -12.47
C THR A 415 1.18 3.66 -13.51
N LEU A 416 0.07 3.03 -13.93
CA LEU A 416 -0.83 3.61 -14.94
C LEU A 416 -1.48 4.91 -14.45
N ASP A 417 -1.79 5.00 -13.16
CA ASP A 417 -2.25 6.22 -12.52
C ASP A 417 -1.20 7.33 -12.64
N LEU A 418 0.06 7.05 -12.29
CA LEU A 418 1.16 8.00 -12.38
C LEU A 418 1.49 8.42 -13.82
N GLU A 419 1.43 7.50 -14.78
CA GLU A 419 1.67 7.80 -16.21
C GLU A 419 0.58 8.71 -16.77
N THR A 420 -0.69 8.48 -16.39
CA THR A 420 -1.84 9.27 -16.86
C THR A 420 -1.84 10.69 -16.28
N HIS A 421 -1.33 10.87 -15.06
CA HIS A 421 -1.36 12.13 -14.33
C HIS A 421 0.04 12.78 -14.18
N LYS A 422 0.95 12.42 -15.06
CA LYS A 422 2.27 13.05 -15.13
C LYS A 422 2.11 14.53 -15.48
N PRO A 423 2.68 15.47 -14.67
CA PRO A 423 2.59 16.91 -14.89
C PRO A 423 3.26 17.37 -16.17
#